data_defee42a251ec6d951d830eb546c9fa9
#
_entry.id   defee42a251ec6d951d830eb546c9fa9
#
_cell.length_a   1.000
_cell.length_b   1.000
_cell.length_c   1.000
_cell.angle_alpha   90.00
_cell.angle_beta   90.00
_cell.angle_gamma   90.00
#
_symmetry.space_group_name_H-M   'P 1'
#
loop_
_entity.id
_entity.type
_entity.pdbx_description
1 polymer ?
#
loop_
_entity_poly.entity_id
_entity_poly.type
_entity_poly.pdbx_seq_one_letter_code
_entity_poly.pdbx_strand_id
1 'polypeptide(L)'
;RKNAHEAIVTQDEFDKANEAIQRRRKTARVTHDQSDRVYYCAHCGGKLEKANGKVFACPSHRYHDGSPCEGVYWRKNALEEVLLEALKGQIEITRIESLEVKKAARIRNESLQRQLVLLKAQYDACGREKFTLYEQYREAKITAEEYLSGKDELTRKQAALKEQLEESEALYEANQQMSDAASEQQEAVGKMTGLSDAKLREHLYDAVERVLVYDSESIEIIWKFNEVKNGISSYAGAGV
;
A
#
# COMPACT_ATOMS: atom_id res chain seq x y z
N ARG A 1 -44.68 -18.86 -12.81
CA ARG A 1 -46.11 -19.13 -12.92
C ARG A 1 -46.86 -17.94 -12.31
N LYS A 2 -47.60 -17.17 -13.11
CA LYS A 2 -48.48 -16.12 -12.61
C LYS A 2 -49.75 -16.82 -12.07
N ASN A 3 -50.24 -16.40 -10.90
CA ASN A 3 -51.45 -16.89 -10.23
C ASN A 3 -51.41 -18.37 -9.79
N ALA A 4 -50.36 -18.77 -9.04
CA ALA A 4 -50.27 -20.12 -8.48
C ALA A 4 -51.18 -20.37 -7.26
N HIS A 5 -51.70 -19.32 -6.63
CA HIS A 5 -52.64 -19.33 -5.50
C HIS A 5 -53.42 -18.01 -5.42
N GLU A 6 -54.50 -18.01 -4.71
CA GLU A 6 -55.35 -16.83 -4.46
C GLU A 6 -54.57 -15.79 -3.65
N ALA A 7 -54.71 -14.52 -4.01
CA ALA A 7 -53.99 -13.44 -3.32
C ALA A 7 -54.56 -13.22 -1.92
N ILE A 8 -53.71 -13.18 -0.91
CA ILE A 8 -54.09 -12.97 0.51
C ILE A 8 -54.47 -11.52 0.78
N VAL A 9 -53.92 -10.57 -0.01
CA VAL A 9 -54.18 -9.12 0.08
C VAL A 9 -54.57 -8.60 -1.30
N THR A 10 -55.41 -7.58 -1.34
CA THR A 10 -55.76 -6.91 -2.58
C THR A 10 -54.61 -6.09 -3.12
N GLN A 11 -54.60 -5.84 -4.44
CA GLN A 11 -53.56 -5.01 -5.07
C GLN A 11 -53.47 -3.60 -4.44
N ASP A 12 -54.62 -3.02 -4.11
CA ASP A 12 -54.74 -1.72 -3.45
C ASP A 12 -54.09 -1.68 -2.06
N GLU A 13 -54.24 -2.74 -1.26
CA GLU A 13 -53.63 -2.86 0.05
C GLU A 13 -52.11 -3.02 -0.08
N PHE A 14 -51.65 -3.81 -1.05
CA PHE A 14 -50.20 -3.96 -1.35
C PHE A 14 -49.59 -2.65 -1.80
N ASP A 15 -50.25 -1.90 -2.68
CA ASP A 15 -49.74 -0.63 -3.18
C ASP A 15 -49.70 0.44 -2.09
N LYS A 16 -50.75 0.53 -1.23
CA LYS A 16 -50.74 1.41 -0.05
C LYS A 16 -49.61 1.07 0.95
N ALA A 17 -49.38 -0.22 1.18
CA ALA A 17 -48.28 -0.66 2.06
C ALA A 17 -46.93 -0.30 1.47
N ASN A 18 -46.70 -0.49 0.19
CA ASN A 18 -45.49 -0.10 -0.49
C ASN A 18 -45.26 1.42 -0.50
N GLU A 19 -46.29 2.21 -0.74
CA GLU A 19 -46.19 3.67 -0.62
C GLU A 19 -45.82 4.11 0.81
N ALA A 20 -46.42 3.51 1.83
CA ALA A 20 -46.08 3.81 3.22
C ALA A 20 -44.63 3.45 3.55
N ILE A 21 -44.12 2.31 3.05
CA ILE A 21 -42.73 1.91 3.16
C ILE A 21 -41.78 2.91 2.46
N GLN A 22 -42.18 3.33 1.25
CA GLN A 22 -41.36 4.30 0.48
C GLN A 22 -41.35 5.70 1.13
N ARG A 23 -42.45 6.15 1.72
CA ARG A 23 -42.52 7.39 2.49
C ARG A 23 -41.59 7.33 3.70
N ARG A 24 -41.61 6.21 4.46
CA ARG A 24 -40.70 5.99 5.60
C ARG A 24 -39.21 5.94 5.17
N ARG A 25 -38.89 5.33 4.03
CA ARG A 25 -37.54 5.33 3.47
C ARG A 25 -37.04 6.72 3.08
N LYS A 26 -37.91 7.59 2.55
CA LYS A 26 -37.55 8.98 2.17
C LYS A 26 -37.33 9.89 3.40
N THR A 27 -37.99 9.61 4.54
CA THR A 27 -37.85 10.39 5.77
C THR A 27 -36.69 9.91 6.66
N ALA A 28 -36.27 8.68 6.53
CA ALA A 28 -35.08 8.18 7.20
C ALA A 28 -33.83 8.56 6.38
N ARG A 29 -33.36 9.80 6.47
CA ARG A 29 -31.96 10.10 6.23
C ARG A 29 -31.17 9.41 7.34
N VAL A 30 -30.82 8.16 7.14
CA VAL A 30 -29.80 7.48 7.91
C VAL A 30 -28.51 8.19 7.54
N THR A 31 -28.10 9.16 8.33
CA THR A 31 -26.71 9.61 8.35
C THR A 31 -25.91 8.42 8.83
N HIS A 32 -25.39 7.63 7.89
CA HIS A 32 -24.44 6.57 8.23
C HIS A 32 -23.21 7.25 8.82
N ASP A 33 -23.07 7.13 10.12
CA ASP A 33 -21.83 7.46 10.82
C ASP A 33 -20.71 6.65 10.17
N GLN A 34 -19.60 7.28 9.79
CA GLN A 34 -18.46 6.59 9.17
C GLN A 34 -17.98 5.43 10.05
N SER A 35 -18.14 5.56 11.37
CA SER A 35 -17.86 4.49 12.33
C SER A 35 -18.60 3.19 12.06
N ASP A 36 -19.81 3.25 11.48
CA ASP A 36 -20.62 2.07 11.20
C ASP A 36 -20.04 1.20 10.04
N ARG A 37 -18.97 1.63 9.39
CA ARG A 37 -18.46 0.96 8.19
C ARG A 37 -17.19 0.15 8.40
N VAL A 38 -16.48 0.34 9.51
CA VAL A 38 -15.12 -0.20 9.69
C VAL A 38 -15.01 -1.38 10.65
N TYR A 39 -16.04 -1.65 11.48
CA TYR A 39 -15.98 -2.67 12.52
C TYR A 39 -16.54 -4.02 12.08
N TYR A 40 -15.76 -5.08 12.22
CA TYR A 40 -16.09 -6.44 11.83
C TYR A 40 -15.75 -7.44 12.94
N CYS A 41 -16.55 -8.50 13.05
CA CYS A 41 -16.23 -9.63 13.92
C CYS A 41 -15.11 -10.46 13.30
N ALA A 42 -14.04 -10.71 14.05
CA ALA A 42 -12.92 -11.52 13.58
C ALA A 42 -13.29 -13.01 13.41
N HIS A 43 -14.30 -13.51 14.14
CA HIS A 43 -14.71 -14.91 14.08
C HIS A 43 -15.58 -15.24 12.88
N CYS A 44 -16.60 -14.41 12.59
CA CYS A 44 -17.53 -14.70 11.50
C CYS A 44 -17.36 -13.80 10.26
N GLY A 45 -16.46 -12.80 10.33
CA GLY A 45 -16.28 -11.81 9.26
C GLY A 45 -17.45 -10.84 9.08
N GLY A 46 -18.52 -11.01 9.85
CA GLY A 46 -19.72 -10.17 9.77
C GLY A 46 -19.48 -8.78 10.37
N LYS A 47 -20.21 -7.80 9.86
CA LYS A 47 -20.18 -6.43 10.35
C LYS A 47 -20.78 -6.33 11.75
N LEU A 48 -20.15 -5.56 12.63
CA LEU A 48 -20.71 -5.29 13.94
C LEU A 48 -21.91 -4.34 13.83
N GLU A 49 -22.94 -4.61 14.62
CA GLU A 49 -24.13 -3.77 14.72
C GLU A 49 -24.05 -2.88 15.96
N LYS A 50 -24.59 -1.67 15.83
CA LYS A 50 -24.66 -0.69 16.91
C LYS A 50 -25.88 -0.97 17.79
N ALA A 51 -25.65 -1.53 18.96
CA ALA A 51 -26.67 -1.75 19.96
C ALA A 51 -26.85 -0.49 20.83
N ASN A 52 -28.10 0.01 20.94
CA ASN A 52 -28.48 1.18 21.73
C ASN A 52 -27.63 2.45 21.44
N GLY A 53 -27.05 2.56 20.26
CA GLY A 53 -26.24 3.69 19.84
C GLY A 53 -24.86 3.84 20.53
N LYS A 54 -24.53 2.98 21.50
CA LYS A 54 -23.35 3.11 22.36
C LYS A 54 -22.40 1.91 22.32
N VAL A 55 -22.86 0.76 21.86
CA VAL A 55 -22.09 -0.49 21.86
C VAL A 55 -22.12 -1.10 20.48
N PHE A 56 -20.96 -1.50 19.97
CA PHE A 56 -20.84 -2.36 18.81
C PHE A 56 -20.82 -3.83 19.24
N ALA A 57 -21.62 -4.68 18.65
CA ALA A 57 -21.68 -6.10 18.94
C ALA A 57 -21.88 -6.94 17.67
N CYS A 58 -21.40 -8.17 17.69
CA CYS A 58 -21.65 -9.12 16.61
C CYS A 58 -23.08 -9.65 16.70
N PRO A 59 -23.91 -9.52 15.64
CA PRO A 59 -25.28 -10.01 15.67
C PRO A 59 -25.37 -11.54 15.61
N SER A 60 -24.33 -12.22 15.14
CA SER A 60 -24.32 -13.68 14.89
C SER A 60 -24.52 -14.51 16.16
N HIS A 61 -24.13 -13.98 17.35
CA HIS A 61 -24.33 -14.68 18.61
C HIS A 61 -25.80 -14.96 18.94
N ARG A 62 -26.72 -14.16 18.35
CA ARG A 62 -28.19 -14.30 18.58
C ARG A 62 -28.78 -15.55 17.95
N TYR A 63 -28.06 -16.18 17.03
CA TYR A 63 -28.57 -17.29 16.23
C TYR A 63 -27.93 -18.64 16.58
N HIS A 64 -26.83 -18.64 17.38
CA HIS A 64 -26.10 -19.83 17.73
C HIS A 64 -25.59 -19.75 19.18
N ASP A 65 -26.15 -20.54 20.07
CA ASP A 65 -25.67 -20.68 21.45
C ASP A 65 -24.25 -21.28 21.47
N GLY A 66 -23.37 -20.71 22.29
CA GLY A 66 -21.96 -21.13 22.36
C GLY A 66 -21.11 -20.69 21.17
N SER A 67 -21.57 -19.74 20.38
CA SER A 67 -20.80 -19.17 19.28
C SER A 67 -19.58 -18.40 19.78
N PRO A 68 -18.41 -18.51 19.13
CA PRO A 68 -17.25 -17.67 19.46
C PRO A 68 -17.52 -16.16 19.30
N CYS A 69 -18.64 -15.78 18.66
CA CYS A 69 -19.08 -14.41 18.54
C CYS A 69 -19.75 -13.84 19.80
N GLU A 70 -20.00 -14.64 20.83
CA GLU A 70 -20.75 -14.24 22.05
C GLU A 70 -20.03 -13.15 22.85
N GLY A 71 -18.71 -13.16 22.90
CA GLY A 71 -17.89 -12.16 23.59
C GLY A 71 -17.54 -10.91 22.77
N VAL A 72 -17.99 -10.83 21.51
CA VAL A 72 -17.60 -9.76 20.59
C VAL A 72 -18.49 -8.52 20.79
N TYR A 73 -18.09 -7.64 21.69
CA TYR A 73 -18.73 -6.35 21.90
C TYR A 73 -17.75 -5.29 22.42
N TRP A 74 -17.97 -4.04 22.02
CA TRP A 74 -17.19 -2.88 22.49
C TRP A 74 -18.04 -1.64 22.67
N ARG A 75 -17.72 -0.83 23.66
CA ARG A 75 -18.30 0.51 23.79
C ARG A 75 -17.69 1.42 22.74
N LYS A 76 -18.53 2.18 22.00
CA LYS A 76 -18.08 3.08 20.95
C LYS A 76 -16.94 3.99 21.38
N ASN A 77 -17.10 4.69 22.52
CA ASN A 77 -16.09 5.64 22.99
C ASN A 77 -14.74 4.96 23.33
N ALA A 78 -14.79 3.79 23.99
CA ALA A 78 -13.57 3.05 24.30
C ALA A 78 -12.84 2.58 23.04
N LEU A 79 -13.59 2.13 22.04
CA LEU A 79 -13.03 1.72 20.75
C LEU A 79 -12.39 2.89 20.01
N GLU A 80 -13.05 4.06 20.00
CA GLU A 80 -12.51 5.28 19.40
C GLU A 80 -11.24 5.79 20.12
N GLU A 81 -11.16 5.63 21.44
CA GLU A 81 -9.93 5.97 22.19
C GLU A 81 -8.77 5.04 21.84
N VAL A 82 -9.01 3.74 21.79
CA VAL A 82 -7.99 2.76 21.39
C VAL A 82 -7.52 3.01 19.94
N LEU A 83 -8.44 3.29 19.03
CA LEU A 83 -8.10 3.63 17.65
C LEU A 83 -7.29 4.93 17.56
N LEU A 84 -7.62 5.94 18.35
CA LEU A 84 -6.88 7.20 18.38
C LEU A 84 -5.44 7.01 18.85
N GLU A 85 -5.25 6.27 19.94
CA GLU A 85 -3.90 5.97 20.45
C GLU A 85 -3.11 5.10 19.46
N ALA A 86 -3.76 4.12 18.85
CA ALA A 86 -3.14 3.31 17.79
C ALA A 86 -2.76 4.15 16.57
N LEU A 87 -3.60 5.11 16.16
CA LEU A 87 -3.29 6.03 15.07
C LEU A 87 -2.07 6.90 15.38
N LYS A 88 -1.97 7.44 16.59
CA LYS A 88 -0.80 8.21 17.03
C LYS A 88 0.48 7.37 16.96
N GLY A 89 0.41 6.14 17.49
CA GLY A 89 1.53 5.20 17.42
C GLY A 89 1.93 4.88 15.97
N GLN A 90 0.96 4.67 15.10
CA GLN A 90 1.21 4.37 13.69
C GLN A 90 1.81 5.58 12.93
N ILE A 91 1.37 6.80 13.22
CA ILE A 91 1.94 8.05 12.68
C ILE A 91 3.44 8.11 13.03
N GLU A 92 3.80 7.84 14.27
CA GLU A 92 5.20 7.90 14.72
C GLU A 92 6.05 6.78 14.09
N ILE A 93 5.54 5.54 14.03
CA ILE A 93 6.20 4.42 13.35
C ILE A 93 6.47 4.77 11.88
N THR A 94 5.44 5.23 11.17
CA THR A 94 5.56 5.59 9.75
C THR A 94 6.56 6.74 9.54
N ARG A 95 6.60 7.71 10.46
CA ARG A 95 7.58 8.80 10.43
C ARG A 95 9.00 8.28 10.54
N ILE A 96 9.27 7.37 11.47
CA ILE A 96 10.61 6.78 11.67
C ILE A 96 11.00 5.95 10.46
N GLU A 97 10.13 5.04 10.02
CA GLU A 97 10.39 4.17 8.87
C GLU A 97 10.67 4.96 7.58
N SER A 98 9.90 6.00 7.31
CA SER A 98 10.12 6.84 6.11
C SER A 98 11.46 7.58 6.16
N LEU A 99 11.92 8.00 7.33
CA LEU A 99 13.24 8.60 7.51
C LEU A 99 14.37 7.58 7.27
N GLU A 100 14.20 6.35 7.74
CA GLU A 100 15.20 5.28 7.54
C GLU A 100 15.29 4.87 6.07
N VAL A 101 14.14 4.72 5.39
CA VAL A 101 14.10 4.44 3.96
C VAL A 101 14.82 5.53 3.16
N LYS A 102 14.59 6.81 3.47
CA LYS A 102 15.27 7.93 2.83
C LYS A 102 16.79 7.90 3.03
N LYS A 103 17.23 7.63 4.25
CA LYS A 103 18.67 7.54 4.55
C LYS A 103 19.31 6.39 3.77
N ALA A 104 18.71 5.21 3.79
CA ALA A 104 19.19 4.05 3.06
C ALA A 104 19.21 4.29 1.54
N ALA A 105 18.14 4.88 0.99
CA ALA A 105 18.04 5.22 -0.43
C ALA A 105 19.11 6.22 -0.85
N ARG A 106 19.38 7.24 -0.03
CA ARG A 106 20.46 8.21 -0.29
C ARG A 106 21.83 7.56 -0.38
N ILE A 107 22.20 6.72 0.60
CA ILE A 107 23.49 6.03 0.63
C ILE A 107 23.63 5.14 -0.61
N ARG A 108 22.56 4.40 -0.97
CA ARG A 108 22.54 3.53 -2.13
C ARG A 108 22.66 4.33 -3.44
N ASN A 109 21.97 5.45 -3.56
CA ASN A 109 22.03 6.34 -4.73
C ASN A 109 23.46 6.92 -4.91
N GLU A 110 24.11 7.35 -3.85
CA GLU A 110 25.48 7.85 -3.91
C GLU A 110 26.46 6.76 -4.37
N SER A 111 26.24 5.50 -3.99
CA SER A 111 27.05 4.36 -4.44
C SER A 111 26.78 4.02 -5.91
N LEU A 112 25.51 3.92 -6.31
CA LEU A 112 25.12 3.63 -7.69
C LEU A 112 25.60 4.73 -8.65
N GLN A 113 25.50 5.98 -8.25
CA GLN A 113 25.98 7.11 -9.06
C GLN A 113 27.48 7.04 -9.32
N ARG A 114 28.28 6.69 -8.29
CA ARG A 114 29.71 6.45 -8.47
C ARG A 114 30.00 5.29 -9.43
N GLN A 115 29.25 4.19 -9.30
CA GLN A 115 29.36 3.03 -10.18
C GLN A 115 29.01 3.38 -11.64
N LEU A 116 27.94 4.12 -11.87
CA LEU A 116 27.54 4.59 -13.19
C LEU A 116 28.61 5.45 -13.86
N VAL A 117 29.23 6.37 -13.11
CA VAL A 117 30.33 7.19 -13.63
C VAL A 117 31.51 6.33 -14.07
N LEU A 118 31.89 5.33 -13.25
CA LEU A 118 32.98 4.42 -13.61
C LEU A 118 32.67 3.57 -14.84
N LEU A 119 31.45 2.99 -14.91
CA LEU A 119 31.03 2.17 -16.03
C LEU A 119 30.97 2.99 -17.34
N LYS A 120 30.45 4.23 -17.29
CA LYS A 120 30.45 5.16 -18.42
C LYS A 120 31.86 5.47 -18.89
N ALA A 121 32.79 5.76 -17.96
CA ALA A 121 34.18 6.01 -18.31
C ALA A 121 34.84 4.79 -18.99
N GLN A 122 34.57 3.57 -18.52
CA GLN A 122 35.08 2.33 -19.14
C GLN A 122 34.46 2.07 -20.51
N TYR A 123 33.16 2.32 -20.67
CA TYR A 123 32.47 2.20 -21.97
C TYR A 123 33.07 3.15 -23.00
N ASP A 124 33.30 4.40 -22.62
CA ASP A 124 33.90 5.43 -23.47
C ASP A 124 35.38 5.09 -23.81
N ALA A 125 36.09 4.50 -22.85
CA ALA A 125 37.46 4.03 -23.08
C ALA A 125 37.52 2.95 -24.16
N CYS A 126 36.58 1.97 -24.12
CA CYS A 126 36.51 0.96 -25.18
C CYS A 126 36.25 1.57 -26.56
N GLY A 127 35.46 2.67 -26.63
CA GLY A 127 35.25 3.41 -27.87
C GLY A 127 36.57 4.04 -28.40
N ARG A 128 37.35 4.66 -27.52
CA ARG A 128 38.66 5.23 -27.87
C ARG A 128 39.66 4.17 -28.29
N GLU A 129 39.70 3.05 -27.55
CA GLU A 129 40.58 1.91 -27.91
C GLU A 129 40.27 1.33 -29.29
N LYS A 130 38.96 1.19 -29.64
CA LYS A 130 38.54 0.77 -30.98
C LYS A 130 39.05 1.73 -32.09
N PHE A 131 38.95 3.03 -31.79
CA PHE A 131 39.45 4.04 -32.73
C PHE A 131 40.97 3.94 -32.93
N THR A 132 41.71 3.84 -31.83
CA THR A 132 43.17 3.67 -31.86
C THR A 132 43.57 2.38 -32.61
N LEU A 133 42.89 1.29 -32.39
CA LEU A 133 43.11 0.02 -33.09
C LEU A 133 42.88 0.16 -34.60
N TYR A 134 41.86 0.92 -35.00
CA TYR A 134 41.60 1.21 -36.43
C TYR A 134 42.71 2.07 -37.04
N GLU A 135 43.23 3.10 -36.32
CA GLU A 135 44.33 3.92 -36.79
C GLU A 135 45.64 3.10 -37.00
N GLN A 136 45.95 2.21 -36.03
CA GLN A 136 47.09 1.30 -36.16
C GLN A 136 46.98 0.37 -37.36
N TYR A 137 45.81 -0.14 -37.66
CA TYR A 137 45.54 -0.95 -38.87
C TYR A 137 45.72 -0.13 -40.14
N ARG A 138 45.15 1.09 -40.18
CA ARG A 138 45.30 1.99 -41.35
C ARG A 138 46.75 2.38 -41.62
N GLU A 139 47.55 2.50 -40.58
CA GLU A 139 48.97 2.80 -40.70
C GLU A 139 49.84 1.57 -40.93
N ALA A 140 49.25 0.41 -41.15
CA ALA A 140 49.91 -0.88 -41.36
C ALA A 140 50.84 -1.32 -40.21
N LYS A 141 50.55 -0.84 -38.97
CA LYS A 141 51.26 -1.23 -37.75
C LYS A 141 50.81 -2.59 -37.23
N ILE A 142 49.60 -3.01 -37.56
CA ILE A 142 49.03 -4.30 -37.19
C ILE A 142 48.43 -4.96 -38.41
N THR A 143 48.30 -6.28 -38.36
CA THR A 143 47.70 -7.10 -39.43
C THR A 143 46.14 -7.00 -39.38
N ALA A 144 45.51 -7.40 -40.48
CA ALA A 144 44.06 -7.47 -40.57
C ALA A 144 43.46 -8.45 -39.52
N GLU A 145 44.16 -9.55 -39.26
CA GLU A 145 43.76 -10.58 -38.29
C GLU A 145 43.81 -10.03 -36.84
N GLU A 146 44.87 -9.36 -36.48
CA GLU A 146 45.02 -8.68 -35.19
C GLU A 146 43.95 -7.59 -34.99
N TYR A 147 43.68 -6.80 -36.02
CA TYR A 147 42.59 -5.80 -36.01
C TYR A 147 41.22 -6.42 -35.76
N LEU A 148 40.85 -7.47 -36.49
CA LEU A 148 39.56 -8.12 -36.38
C LEU A 148 39.39 -8.75 -34.97
N SER A 149 40.41 -9.47 -34.52
CA SER A 149 40.42 -10.06 -33.16
C SER A 149 40.24 -9.02 -32.06
N GLY A 150 41.03 -7.96 -32.09
CA GLY A 150 40.95 -6.88 -31.10
C GLY A 150 39.64 -6.11 -31.14
N LYS A 151 39.11 -5.88 -32.35
CA LYS A 151 37.80 -5.26 -32.55
C LYS A 151 36.68 -6.12 -31.94
N ASP A 152 36.70 -7.44 -32.15
CA ASP A 152 35.70 -8.36 -31.61
C ASP A 152 35.77 -8.43 -30.09
N GLU A 153 36.97 -8.46 -29.51
CA GLU A 153 37.16 -8.42 -28.05
C GLU A 153 36.59 -7.13 -27.43
N LEU A 154 36.96 -5.96 -27.98
CA LEU A 154 36.44 -4.67 -27.52
C LEU A 154 34.95 -4.53 -27.73
N THR A 155 34.39 -5.16 -28.75
CA THR A 155 32.94 -5.16 -28.98
C THR A 155 32.20 -5.97 -27.94
N ARG A 156 32.70 -7.16 -27.58
CA ARG A 156 32.14 -7.96 -26.47
C ARG A 156 32.24 -7.23 -25.13
N LYS A 157 33.40 -6.64 -24.84
CA LYS A 157 33.62 -5.85 -23.62
C LYS A 157 32.65 -4.67 -23.54
N GLN A 158 32.46 -3.95 -24.64
CA GLN A 158 31.54 -2.82 -24.71
C GLN A 158 30.08 -3.25 -24.55
N ALA A 159 29.67 -4.40 -25.11
CA ALA A 159 28.36 -4.95 -24.94
C ALA A 159 28.08 -5.33 -23.46
N ALA A 160 29.02 -5.98 -22.79
CA ALA A 160 28.90 -6.33 -21.39
C ALA A 160 28.83 -5.07 -20.47
N LEU A 161 29.62 -4.04 -20.78
CA LEU A 161 29.57 -2.77 -20.03
C LEU A 161 28.25 -2.04 -20.25
N LYS A 162 27.68 -2.13 -21.43
CA LYS A 162 26.36 -1.56 -21.73
C LYS A 162 25.26 -2.24 -20.91
N GLU A 163 25.26 -3.55 -20.83
CA GLU A 163 24.33 -4.32 -20.02
C GLU A 163 24.41 -3.94 -18.52
N GLN A 164 25.64 -3.84 -17.99
CA GLN A 164 25.86 -3.39 -16.62
C GLN A 164 25.40 -1.95 -16.35
N LEU A 165 25.53 -1.07 -17.36
CA LEU A 165 25.03 0.30 -17.29
C LEU A 165 23.51 0.32 -17.20
N GLU A 166 22.82 -0.41 -18.11
CA GLU A 166 21.37 -0.50 -18.14
C GLU A 166 20.81 -1.06 -16.83
N GLU A 167 21.44 -2.11 -16.27
CA GLU A 167 21.07 -2.68 -14.99
C GLU A 167 21.27 -1.68 -13.83
N SER A 168 22.41 -0.99 -13.80
CA SER A 168 22.70 -0.01 -12.76
C SER A 168 21.79 1.23 -12.84
N GLU A 169 21.43 1.66 -14.03
CA GLU A 169 20.46 2.75 -14.27
C GLU A 169 19.07 2.36 -13.80
N ALA A 170 18.61 1.15 -14.11
CA ALA A 170 17.32 0.64 -13.63
C ALA A 170 17.25 0.55 -12.09
N LEU A 171 18.33 0.08 -11.46
CA LEU A 171 18.44 0.05 -9.99
C LEU A 171 18.41 1.46 -9.38
N TYR A 172 19.09 2.42 -10.01
CA TYR A 172 19.10 3.80 -9.55
C TYR A 172 17.69 4.42 -9.64
N GLU A 173 16.98 4.22 -10.75
CA GLU A 173 15.61 4.71 -10.94
C GLU A 173 14.64 4.08 -9.93
N ALA A 174 14.69 2.76 -9.73
CA ALA A 174 13.86 2.07 -8.75
C ALA A 174 14.09 2.60 -7.33
N ASN A 175 15.36 2.81 -6.96
CA ASN A 175 15.71 3.35 -5.64
C ASN A 175 15.29 4.83 -5.48
N GLN A 176 15.31 5.61 -6.56
CA GLN A 176 14.80 6.98 -6.56
C GLN A 176 13.28 7.01 -6.33
N GLN A 177 12.52 6.14 -7.01
CA GLN A 177 11.08 6.01 -6.81
C GLN A 177 10.73 5.64 -5.36
N MET A 178 11.49 4.73 -4.75
CA MET A 178 11.32 4.40 -3.32
C MET A 178 11.57 5.61 -2.41
N SER A 179 12.58 6.41 -2.70
CA SER A 179 12.89 7.63 -1.95
C SER A 179 11.78 8.68 -2.08
N ASP A 180 11.22 8.83 -3.27
CA ASP A 180 10.16 9.79 -3.56
C ASP A 180 8.85 9.36 -2.85
N ALA A 181 8.48 8.09 -2.93
CA ALA A 181 7.35 7.54 -2.20
C ALA A 181 7.48 7.71 -0.67
N ALA A 182 8.67 7.46 -0.12
CA ALA A 182 8.96 7.70 1.29
C ALA A 182 8.87 9.20 1.65
N SER A 183 9.16 10.10 0.71
CA SER A 183 9.06 11.55 0.89
C SER A 183 7.61 12.01 0.92
N GLU A 184 6.77 11.49 0.04
CA GLU A 184 5.32 11.74 0.02
C GLU A 184 4.66 11.23 1.30
N GLN A 185 5.03 10.03 1.72
CA GLN A 185 4.52 9.44 2.96
C GLN A 185 4.93 10.27 4.19
N GLN A 186 6.16 10.75 4.24
CA GLN A 186 6.64 11.62 5.32
C GLN A 186 5.90 12.96 5.35
N GLU A 187 5.58 13.54 4.20
CA GLU A 187 4.81 14.77 4.11
C GLU A 187 3.37 14.57 4.60
N ALA A 188 2.73 13.47 4.19
CA ALA A 188 1.38 13.10 4.62
C ALA A 188 1.31 12.92 6.15
N VAL A 189 2.26 12.18 6.71
CA VAL A 189 2.39 11.97 8.16
C VAL A 189 2.73 13.27 8.88
N GLY A 190 3.59 14.11 8.31
CA GLY A 190 3.95 15.42 8.87
C GLY A 190 2.75 16.35 9.05
N LYS A 191 1.78 16.29 8.15
CA LYS A 191 0.51 17.05 8.28
C LYS A 191 -0.36 16.55 9.44
N MET A 192 -0.23 15.28 9.82
CA MET A 192 -0.96 14.69 10.96
C MET A 192 -0.21 14.87 12.28
N THR A 193 1.11 15.02 12.22
CA THR A 193 1.96 15.22 13.41
C THR A 193 1.67 16.59 14.01
N GLY A 194 1.31 16.62 15.31
CA GLY A 194 1.00 17.86 16.02
C GLY A 194 -0.46 18.31 15.90
N LEU A 195 -1.34 17.55 15.24
CA LEU A 195 -2.78 17.78 15.32
C LEU A 195 -3.29 17.47 16.71
N SER A 196 -4.27 18.25 17.18
CA SER A 196 -4.98 17.94 18.43
C SER A 196 -5.81 16.67 18.29
N ASP A 197 -6.08 15.99 19.40
CA ASP A 197 -6.91 14.78 19.44
C ASP A 197 -8.28 14.97 18.78
N ALA A 198 -8.87 16.16 18.90
CA ALA A 198 -10.14 16.48 18.25
C ALA A 198 -10.02 16.40 16.71
N LYS A 199 -8.96 16.96 16.14
CA LYS A 199 -8.71 16.91 14.70
C LYS A 199 -8.31 15.52 14.22
N LEU A 200 -7.52 14.77 14.99
CA LEU A 200 -7.18 13.38 14.68
C LEU A 200 -8.44 12.50 14.66
N ARG A 201 -9.40 12.73 15.55
CA ARG A 201 -10.69 12.01 15.54
C ARG A 201 -11.51 12.25 14.27
N GLU A 202 -11.45 13.45 13.69
CA GLU A 202 -12.13 13.75 12.42
C GLU A 202 -11.59 12.90 11.26
N HIS A 203 -10.28 12.60 11.28
CA HIS A 203 -9.60 11.82 10.23
C HIS A 203 -9.42 10.33 10.57
N LEU A 204 -9.86 9.89 11.76
CA LEU A 204 -9.64 8.54 12.25
C LEU A 204 -10.15 7.47 11.27
N TYR A 205 -11.39 7.63 10.81
CA TYR A 205 -12.04 6.67 9.91
C TYR A 205 -11.56 6.77 8.45
N ASP A 206 -10.90 7.88 8.09
CA ASP A 206 -10.24 8.00 6.80
C ASP A 206 -8.94 7.21 6.74
N ALA A 207 -8.26 7.03 7.87
CA ALA A 207 -7.02 6.29 8.00
C ALA A 207 -7.22 4.78 8.15
N VAL A 208 -8.36 4.34 8.70
CA VAL A 208 -8.69 2.94 8.98
C VAL A 208 -9.41 2.30 7.81
N GLU A 209 -8.94 1.14 7.33
CA GLU A 209 -9.65 0.31 6.36
C GLU A 209 -10.67 -0.58 7.06
N ARG A 210 -10.21 -1.32 8.07
CA ARG A 210 -11.02 -2.29 8.80
C ARG A 210 -10.51 -2.50 10.22
N VAL A 211 -11.41 -2.75 11.15
CA VAL A 211 -11.11 -3.18 12.52
C VAL A 211 -11.75 -4.54 12.74
N LEU A 212 -10.93 -5.54 13.03
CA LEU A 212 -11.38 -6.87 13.41
C LEU A 212 -11.45 -6.95 14.93
N VAL A 213 -12.62 -7.28 15.45
CA VAL A 213 -12.87 -7.40 16.89
C VAL A 213 -12.97 -8.87 17.24
N TYR A 214 -12.05 -9.35 18.07
CA TYR A 214 -12.00 -10.74 18.54
C TYR A 214 -12.85 -10.96 19.79
N ASP A 215 -12.73 -10.05 20.75
CA ASP A 215 -13.46 -10.09 22.01
C ASP A 215 -13.57 -8.67 22.61
N SER A 216 -13.89 -8.54 23.91
CA SER A 216 -14.02 -7.25 24.61
C SER A 216 -12.68 -6.56 24.90
N GLU A 217 -11.53 -7.19 24.62
CA GLU A 217 -10.19 -6.68 24.97
C GLU A 217 -9.24 -6.68 23.77
N SER A 218 -9.53 -7.48 22.74
CA SER A 218 -8.63 -7.74 21.62
C SER A 218 -9.21 -7.26 20.29
N ILE A 219 -8.48 -6.38 19.61
CA ILE A 219 -8.80 -5.90 18.26
C ILE A 219 -7.56 -5.92 17.38
N GLU A 220 -7.77 -6.03 16.09
CA GLU A 220 -6.76 -5.85 15.05
C GLU A 220 -7.20 -4.71 14.15
N ILE A 221 -6.28 -3.78 13.86
CA ILE A 221 -6.55 -2.59 13.05
C ILE A 221 -5.82 -2.73 11.72
N ILE A 222 -6.56 -2.72 10.63
CA ILE A 222 -6.02 -2.71 9.28
C ILE A 222 -6.06 -1.26 8.77
N TRP A 223 -4.87 -0.71 8.52
CA TRP A 223 -4.70 0.67 8.08
C TRP A 223 -4.66 0.75 6.56
N LYS A 224 -5.28 1.75 5.95
CA LYS A 224 -5.27 1.95 4.48
C LYS A 224 -3.86 2.20 3.92
N PHE A 225 -2.97 2.76 4.71
CA PHE A 225 -1.59 3.03 4.27
C PHE A 225 -0.64 1.82 4.42
N ASN A 226 -1.09 0.68 4.93
CA ASN A 226 -0.31 -0.56 4.95
C ASN A 226 -0.22 -1.24 3.57
N GLU A 227 -1.09 -0.91 2.62
CA GLU A 227 -1.03 -1.45 1.25
C GLU A 227 0.29 -1.11 0.55
N VAL A 228 0.89 0.04 0.85
CA VAL A 228 2.19 0.45 0.31
C VAL A 228 3.33 -0.47 0.79
N LYS A 229 3.24 -1.04 2.01
CA LYS A 229 4.26 -1.97 2.54
C LYS A 229 4.27 -3.32 1.82
N ASN A 230 3.13 -3.84 1.39
CA ASN A 230 3.05 -5.12 0.69
C ASN A 230 3.69 -5.08 -0.70
N GLY A 231 3.73 -3.92 -1.34
CA GLY A 231 4.47 -3.69 -2.59
C GLY A 231 5.99 -3.65 -2.40
N ILE A 232 6.48 -3.18 -1.25
CA ILE A 232 7.92 -3.02 -0.96
C ILE A 232 8.53 -4.35 -0.45
N SER A 233 7.76 -5.17 0.28
CA SER A 233 8.23 -6.45 0.84
C SER A 233 8.56 -7.50 -0.23
N SER A 234 7.99 -7.41 -1.43
CA SER A 234 8.27 -8.36 -2.51
C SER A 234 9.65 -8.16 -3.17
N TYR A 235 10.31 -7.02 -2.95
CA TYR A 235 11.64 -6.72 -3.52
C TYR A 235 12.81 -6.95 -2.55
N ALA A 236 12.56 -7.17 -1.28
CA ALA A 236 13.61 -7.39 -0.28
C ALA A 236 14.15 -8.83 -0.22
N GLY A 237 13.62 -9.75 -1.02
CA GLY A 237 13.95 -11.19 -1.00
C GLY A 237 14.87 -11.69 -2.11
N ALA A 238 15.39 -10.84 -2.99
CA ALA A 238 16.27 -11.24 -4.08
C ALA A 238 17.66 -10.64 -3.93
N GLY A 239 18.39 -11.06 -2.89
CA GLY A 239 19.75 -10.57 -2.68
C GLY A 239 20.45 -11.22 -1.50
N VAL A 240 20.80 -12.51 -1.62
CA VAL A 240 21.95 -13.15 -0.95
C VAL A 240 22.72 -13.92 -2.00
#